data_3003b6a42697e9d7077ba5bd45559062
#
_entry.id   3003b6a42697e9d7077ba5bd45559062
#
_cell.length_a   1.000
_cell.length_b   1.000
_cell.length_c   1.000
_cell.angle_alpha   90.00
_cell.angle_beta   90.00
_cell.angle_gamma   90.00
#
_symmetry.space_group_name_H-M   'P 1'
#
loop_
_entity.id
_entity.type
_entity.pdbx_description
1 polymer ?
#
loop_
_entity_poly.entity_id
_entity_poly.type
_entity_poly.pdbx_seq_one_letter_code
_entity_poly.pdbx_strand_id
1 'polypeptide(L)'
;MSRPITLHFYEDPGHGWLRAPTKLLEELQIVDQISPYSYLLGQHAYLEEDCDAGKLMAALKQDCAPYKVVRHYCKNESAIRNYPRFSTEMAENMAKVPVEGMRLLYGSPRPLTLKRPTAGGSWYAEAEDGQTYRMSRRQVMEATVL
;
A
#
# COMPACT_ATOMS: atom_id res chain seq x y z
N MET A 1 -16.00 -3.87 15.94
CA MET A 1 -14.89 -2.95 16.26
C MET A 1 -13.69 -3.25 15.37
N SER A 2 -13.18 -2.23 14.71
CA SER A 2 -11.97 -2.40 13.91
C SER A 2 -10.73 -2.54 14.82
N ARG A 3 -9.81 -3.42 14.44
CA ARG A 3 -8.54 -3.56 15.15
C ARG A 3 -7.69 -2.31 14.93
N PRO A 4 -6.89 -1.87 15.93
CA PRO A 4 -5.95 -0.77 15.73
C PRO A 4 -4.98 -1.07 14.58
N ILE A 5 -4.77 -0.08 13.74
CA ILE A 5 -3.75 -0.16 12.69
C ILE A 5 -2.38 0.00 13.35
N THR A 6 -1.45 -0.88 13.04
CA THR A 6 -0.07 -0.76 13.51
C THR A 6 0.77 -0.06 12.44
N LEU A 7 1.33 1.09 12.80
CA LEU A 7 2.25 1.84 11.95
C LEU A 7 3.66 1.77 12.54
N HIS A 8 4.66 1.78 11.69
CA HIS A 8 6.05 1.74 12.10
C HIS A 8 6.71 3.08 11.79
N PHE A 9 7.32 3.68 12.81
CA PHE A 9 8.07 4.92 12.68
C PHE A 9 9.56 4.60 12.75
N TYR A 10 10.27 4.94 11.67
CA TYR A 10 11.71 4.71 11.55
C TYR A 10 12.42 6.04 11.67
N GLU A 11 13.39 6.14 12.58
CA GLU A 11 14.16 7.36 12.75
C GLU A 11 15.67 7.08 12.73
N ASP A 12 16.40 8.02 12.20
CA ASP A 12 17.87 8.09 12.28
C ASP A 12 18.25 9.43 12.95
N PRO A 13 19.54 9.74 13.14
CA PRO A 13 19.92 10.96 13.84
C PRO A 13 19.39 12.28 13.23
N GLY A 14 19.04 12.29 11.94
CA GLY A 14 18.61 13.49 11.24
C GLY A 14 17.13 13.60 10.94
N HIS A 15 16.45 12.49 10.72
CA HIS A 15 15.06 12.47 10.26
C HIS A 15 14.28 11.26 10.74
N GLY A 16 12.97 11.30 10.54
CA GLY A 16 12.08 10.20 10.81
C GLY A 16 11.05 10.00 9.70
N TRP A 17 10.55 8.75 9.56
CA TRP A 17 9.57 8.39 8.55
C TRP A 17 8.53 7.45 9.13
N LEU A 18 7.26 7.75 8.88
CA LEU A 18 6.14 6.90 9.26
C LEU A 18 5.81 5.99 8.07
N ARG A 19 6.02 4.68 8.23
CA ARG A 19 5.68 3.70 7.20
C ARG A 19 4.19 3.42 7.20
N ALA A 20 3.57 3.52 6.05
CA ALA A 20 2.16 3.19 5.85
C ALA A 20 1.95 2.45 4.53
N PRO A 21 1.02 1.48 4.48
CA PRO A 21 0.64 0.88 3.21
C PRO A 21 0.08 1.94 2.26
N THR A 22 0.47 1.90 0.99
CA THR A 22 -0.08 2.81 -0.03
C THR A 22 -1.59 2.66 -0.15
N LYS A 23 -2.10 1.44 0.05
CA LYS A 23 -3.53 1.17 0.07
C LYS A 23 -4.26 1.99 1.15
N LEU A 24 -3.65 2.16 2.32
CA LEU A 24 -4.23 2.99 3.39
C LEU A 24 -4.35 4.45 2.96
N LEU A 25 -3.33 4.98 2.28
CA LEU A 25 -3.36 6.35 1.76
C LEU A 25 -4.47 6.55 0.73
N GLU A 26 -4.72 5.54 -0.10
CA GLU A 26 -5.82 5.57 -1.06
C GLU A 26 -7.18 5.50 -0.38
N GLU A 27 -7.35 4.61 0.58
CA GLU A 27 -8.59 4.47 1.35
C GLU A 27 -8.95 5.76 2.08
N LEU A 28 -7.96 6.47 2.60
CA LEU A 28 -8.14 7.75 3.27
C LEU A 28 -8.20 8.94 2.31
N GLN A 29 -8.03 8.71 1.01
CA GLN A 29 -8.07 9.73 -0.04
C GLN A 29 -7.03 10.85 0.15
N ILE A 30 -5.84 10.50 0.64
CA ILE A 30 -4.74 11.47 0.88
C ILE A 30 -3.50 11.20 0.02
N VAL A 31 -3.54 10.23 -0.88
CA VAL A 31 -2.37 9.86 -1.70
C VAL A 31 -1.82 11.04 -2.50
N ASP A 32 -2.70 11.92 -3.00
CA ASP A 32 -2.34 13.10 -3.77
C ASP A 32 -1.82 14.28 -2.90
N GLN A 33 -1.92 14.15 -1.59
CA GLN A 33 -1.42 15.16 -0.63
C GLN A 33 0.00 14.88 -0.16
N ILE A 34 0.55 13.70 -0.47
CA ILE A 34 1.88 13.29 -0.03
C ILE A 34 2.94 13.94 -0.93
N SER A 35 3.94 14.55 -0.29
CA SER A 35 5.00 15.28 -0.98
C SER A 35 6.11 14.35 -1.49
N PRO A 36 6.97 14.83 -2.41
CA PRO A 36 8.16 14.08 -2.83
C PRO A 36 9.29 14.08 -1.78
N TYR A 37 9.10 14.71 -0.63
CA TYR A 37 10.02 14.54 0.51
C TYR A 37 9.88 13.18 1.18
N SER A 38 8.77 12.50 0.97
CA SER A 38 8.55 11.13 1.39
C SER A 38 9.12 10.14 0.37
N TYR A 39 9.18 8.87 0.76
CA TYR A 39 9.75 7.81 -0.07
C TYR A 39 8.73 6.70 -0.30
N LEU A 40 8.97 5.89 -1.32
CA LEU A 40 8.12 4.78 -1.70
C LEU A 40 8.98 3.55 -1.97
N LEU A 41 8.67 2.44 -1.31
CA LEU A 41 9.32 1.16 -1.59
C LEU A 41 8.28 0.05 -1.54
N GLY A 42 8.10 -0.65 -2.68
CA GLY A 42 7.08 -1.67 -2.80
C GLY A 42 5.69 -1.09 -2.56
N GLN A 43 4.94 -1.69 -1.66
CA GLN A 43 3.57 -1.29 -1.34
C GLN A 43 3.49 -0.38 -0.11
N HIS A 44 4.61 0.18 0.33
CA HIS A 44 4.67 1.04 1.50
C HIS A 44 5.24 2.40 1.17
N ALA A 45 4.60 3.43 1.70
CA ALA A 45 5.11 4.78 1.72
C ALA A 45 5.83 5.03 3.05
N TYR A 46 6.91 5.81 2.99
CA TYR A 46 7.66 6.27 4.16
C TYR A 46 7.47 7.77 4.25
N LEU A 47 6.52 8.18 5.10
CA LEU A 47 6.06 9.56 5.20
C LEU A 47 7.01 10.37 6.08
N GLU A 48 7.59 11.41 5.52
CA GLU A 48 8.54 12.27 6.21
C GLU A 48 7.87 12.97 7.40
N GLU A 49 8.55 12.98 8.55
CA GLU A 49 7.97 13.41 9.84
C GLU A 49 7.41 14.82 9.86
N ASP A 50 8.11 15.77 9.23
CA ASP A 50 7.73 17.19 9.26
C ASP A 50 6.72 17.57 8.17
N CYS A 51 6.64 16.79 7.09
CA CYS A 51 5.82 17.12 5.92
C CYS A 51 4.55 16.30 5.82
N ASP A 52 4.67 14.98 5.90
CA ASP A 52 3.59 14.09 5.47
C ASP A 52 3.01 13.17 6.55
N ALA A 53 3.80 12.78 7.56
CA ALA A 53 3.33 11.90 8.62
C ALA A 53 2.10 12.47 9.35
N GLY A 54 2.10 13.77 9.60
CA GLY A 54 0.98 14.45 10.25
C GLY A 54 -0.31 14.41 9.44
N LYS A 55 -0.21 14.38 8.10
CA LYS A 55 -1.39 14.26 7.22
C LYS A 55 -2.08 12.93 7.39
N LEU A 56 -1.31 11.85 7.51
CA LEU A 56 -1.87 10.52 7.78
C LEU A 56 -2.51 10.46 9.17
N MET A 57 -1.83 10.97 10.20
CA MET A 57 -2.37 10.97 11.56
C MET A 57 -3.67 11.76 11.65
N ALA A 58 -3.73 12.92 10.99
CA ALA A 58 -4.93 13.74 10.95
C ALA A 58 -6.09 13.04 10.24
N ALA A 59 -5.82 12.35 9.13
CA ALA A 59 -6.82 11.60 8.39
C ALA A 59 -7.36 10.42 9.22
N LEU A 60 -6.50 9.70 9.91
CA LEU A 60 -6.92 8.60 10.79
C LEU A 60 -7.77 9.11 11.96
N LYS A 61 -7.40 10.24 12.53
CA LYS A 61 -8.18 10.87 13.60
C LYS A 61 -9.55 11.32 13.12
N GLN A 62 -9.62 11.93 11.95
CA GLN A 62 -10.87 12.36 11.34
C GLN A 62 -11.80 11.19 11.07
N ASP A 63 -11.24 10.06 10.65
CA ASP A 63 -11.97 8.84 10.35
C ASP A 63 -12.29 8.00 11.61
N CYS A 64 -11.88 8.49 12.78
CA CYS A 64 -11.99 7.79 14.07
C CYS A 64 -11.37 6.38 14.03
N ALA A 65 -10.34 6.19 13.20
CA ALA A 65 -9.65 4.92 13.07
C ALA A 65 -8.56 4.79 14.14
N PRO A 66 -8.63 3.79 15.03
CA PRO A 66 -7.59 3.61 16.04
C PRO A 66 -6.29 3.15 15.41
N TYR A 67 -5.17 3.67 15.88
CA TYR A 67 -3.85 3.25 15.44
C TYR A 67 -2.85 3.28 16.58
N LYS A 68 -1.76 2.53 16.41
CA LYS A 68 -0.60 2.57 17.31
C LYS A 68 0.68 2.69 16.48
N VAL A 69 1.70 3.28 17.07
CA VAL A 69 2.99 3.50 16.42
C VAL A 69 4.08 2.72 17.16
N VAL A 70 4.82 1.90 16.40
CA VAL A 70 6.02 1.21 16.89
C VAL A 70 7.24 1.94 16.37
N ARG A 71 8.11 2.39 17.28
CA ARG A 71 9.30 3.16 16.93
C ARG A 71 10.52 2.27 16.72
N HIS A 72 11.31 2.60 15.71
CA HIS A 72 12.57 1.95 15.37
C HIS A 72 13.65 3.01 15.21
N TYR A 73 14.74 2.86 15.92
CA TYR A 73 15.86 3.82 15.87
C TYR A 73 17.08 3.20 15.21
N CYS A 74 17.73 3.97 14.32
CA CYS A 74 18.97 3.60 13.66
C CYS A 74 20.06 4.61 14.03
N LYS A 75 21.24 4.10 14.46
CA LYS A 75 22.37 4.96 14.85
C LYS A 75 23.00 5.71 13.67
N ASN A 76 22.96 5.10 12.49
CA ASN A 76 23.54 5.64 11.26
C ASN A 76 22.43 6.09 10.33
N GLU A 77 22.79 6.68 9.20
CA GLU A 77 21.80 7.04 8.18
C GLU A 77 20.93 5.85 7.77
N SER A 78 19.63 6.05 7.76
CA SER A 78 18.68 5.02 7.36
C SER A 78 18.75 4.74 5.86
N ALA A 79 18.59 3.45 5.50
CA ALA A 79 18.46 3.04 4.11
C ALA A 79 17.26 3.68 3.39
N ILE A 80 16.28 4.16 4.15
CA ILE A 80 15.09 4.85 3.59
C ILE A 80 15.50 6.05 2.73
N ARG A 81 16.58 6.72 3.06
CA ARG A 81 17.09 7.87 2.30
C ARG A 81 17.47 7.53 0.86
N ASN A 82 17.68 6.25 0.57
CA ASN A 82 18.05 5.74 -0.76
C ASN A 82 16.86 5.16 -1.53
N TYR A 83 15.67 5.16 -0.94
CA TYR A 83 14.47 4.68 -1.61
C TYR A 83 14.00 5.67 -2.67
N PRO A 84 13.22 5.23 -3.67
CA PRO A 84 12.61 6.16 -4.62
C PRO A 84 11.75 7.20 -3.93
N ARG A 85 11.77 8.43 -4.42
CA ARG A 85 10.91 9.50 -3.94
C ARG A 85 9.45 9.15 -4.19
N PHE A 86 8.59 9.56 -3.26
CA PHE A 86 7.15 9.35 -3.40
C PHE A 86 6.61 10.13 -4.61
N SER A 87 5.78 9.48 -5.42
CA SER A 87 4.95 10.14 -6.41
C SER A 87 3.55 9.51 -6.39
N THR A 88 2.53 10.32 -6.62
CA THR A 88 1.13 9.87 -6.63
C THR A 88 0.92 8.76 -7.67
N GLU A 89 1.46 8.94 -8.87
CA GLU A 89 1.36 7.97 -9.96
C GLU A 89 1.98 6.61 -9.58
N MET A 90 3.19 6.63 -9.00
CA MET A 90 3.86 5.39 -8.57
C MET A 90 3.08 4.70 -7.45
N ALA A 91 2.55 5.46 -6.50
CA ALA A 91 1.77 4.91 -5.39
C ALA A 91 0.49 4.25 -5.88
N GLU A 92 -0.23 4.88 -6.80
CA GLU A 92 -1.44 4.32 -7.41
C GLU A 92 -1.14 3.03 -8.19
N ASN A 93 -0.02 3.00 -8.91
CA ASN A 93 0.42 1.81 -9.64
C ASN A 93 0.83 0.68 -8.69
N MET A 94 1.47 0.99 -7.57
CA MET A 94 1.87 0.01 -6.56
C MET A 94 0.68 -0.57 -5.81
N ALA A 95 -0.36 0.22 -5.59
CA ALA A 95 -1.60 -0.27 -4.97
C ALA A 95 -2.29 -1.35 -5.81
N LYS A 96 -1.99 -1.41 -7.10
CA LYS A 96 -2.51 -2.41 -8.03
C LYS A 96 -1.60 -3.64 -8.15
N VAL A 97 -0.51 -3.74 -7.38
CA VAL A 97 0.33 -4.94 -7.37
C VAL A 97 -0.49 -6.12 -6.87
N PRO A 98 -0.59 -7.20 -7.66
CA PRO A 98 -1.43 -8.34 -7.27
C PRO A 98 -0.89 -9.04 -6.03
N VAL A 99 -1.78 -9.33 -5.10
CA VAL A 99 -1.46 -10.11 -3.89
C VAL A 99 -2.51 -11.20 -3.70
N GLU A 100 -2.14 -12.26 -3.00
CA GLU A 100 -3.05 -13.35 -2.67
C GLU A 100 -4.27 -12.82 -1.89
N GLY A 101 -5.44 -13.28 -2.26
CA GLY A 101 -6.71 -12.84 -1.64
C GLY A 101 -7.31 -11.57 -2.26
N MET A 102 -6.61 -10.90 -3.18
CA MET A 102 -7.14 -9.73 -3.86
C MET A 102 -8.37 -10.10 -4.69
N ARG A 103 -9.45 -9.35 -4.53
CA ARG A 103 -10.69 -9.55 -5.30
C ARG A 103 -10.76 -8.58 -6.47
N LEU A 104 -11.11 -9.11 -7.64
CA LEU A 104 -11.08 -8.36 -8.90
C LEU A 104 -12.36 -8.56 -9.71
N LEU A 105 -12.73 -7.53 -10.49
CA LEU A 105 -13.71 -7.67 -11.58
C LEU A 105 -12.97 -7.53 -12.91
N TYR A 106 -13.13 -8.52 -13.77
CA TYR A 106 -12.56 -8.50 -15.11
C TYR A 106 -13.51 -9.13 -16.13
N GLY A 107 -14.06 -8.31 -16.99
CA GLY A 107 -14.92 -8.75 -18.10
C GLY A 107 -16.23 -9.45 -17.69
N SER A 108 -16.54 -9.46 -16.41
CA SER A 108 -17.73 -10.11 -15.85
C SER A 108 -18.12 -9.42 -14.55
N PRO A 109 -19.41 -9.35 -14.19
CA PRO A 109 -19.83 -8.83 -12.89
C PRO A 109 -19.50 -9.76 -11.71
N ARG A 110 -18.97 -10.96 -11.98
CA ARG A 110 -18.63 -11.93 -10.94
C ARG A 110 -17.20 -11.71 -10.46
N PRO A 111 -17.00 -11.53 -9.14
CA PRO A 111 -15.65 -11.34 -8.60
C PRO A 111 -14.77 -12.56 -8.75
N LEU A 112 -13.48 -12.32 -9.01
CA LEU A 112 -12.42 -13.33 -8.99
C LEU A 112 -11.50 -13.02 -7.81
N THR A 113 -11.09 -14.05 -7.09
CA THR A 113 -10.12 -13.93 -5.99
C THR A 113 -8.77 -14.48 -6.43
N LEU A 114 -7.72 -13.68 -6.33
CA LEU A 114 -6.37 -14.15 -6.65
C LEU A 114 -5.89 -15.16 -5.61
N LYS A 115 -5.43 -16.34 -6.05
CA LYS A 115 -5.01 -17.42 -5.16
C LYS A 115 -3.50 -17.55 -5.06
N ARG A 116 -2.79 -17.63 -6.18
CA ARG A 116 -1.34 -17.78 -6.19
C ARG A 116 -0.75 -17.29 -7.51
N PRO A 117 0.48 -16.75 -7.47
CA PRO A 117 1.19 -16.40 -8.70
C PRO A 117 1.76 -17.66 -9.38
N THR A 118 1.99 -17.55 -10.68
CA THR A 118 2.75 -18.53 -11.44
C THR A 118 4.19 -18.02 -11.63
N ALA A 119 5.10 -18.92 -11.99
CA ALA A 119 6.49 -18.56 -12.27
C ALA A 119 6.63 -17.53 -13.42
N GLY A 120 5.67 -17.45 -14.33
CA GLY A 120 5.69 -16.52 -15.45
C GLY A 120 5.02 -15.16 -15.19
N GLY A 121 4.63 -14.87 -13.93
CA GLY A 121 3.99 -13.59 -13.59
C GLY A 121 2.47 -13.55 -13.81
N SER A 122 1.87 -14.64 -14.23
CA SER A 122 0.41 -14.81 -14.28
C SER A 122 -0.12 -15.19 -12.88
N TRP A 123 -1.43 -15.13 -12.71
CA TRP A 123 -2.08 -15.51 -11.46
C TRP A 123 -3.18 -16.56 -11.69
N TYR A 124 -3.31 -17.48 -10.76
CA TYR A 124 -4.53 -18.29 -10.65
C TYR A 124 -5.55 -17.52 -9.83
N ALA A 125 -6.76 -17.41 -10.38
CA ALA A 125 -7.88 -16.75 -9.73
C ALA A 125 -9.06 -17.73 -9.63
N GLU A 126 -9.87 -17.58 -8.59
CA GLU A 126 -11.02 -18.44 -8.33
C GLU A 126 -12.29 -17.61 -8.26
N ALA A 127 -13.32 -18.03 -8.97
CA ALA A 127 -14.66 -17.45 -8.88
C ALA A 127 -15.44 -18.04 -7.68
N GLU A 128 -16.52 -17.38 -7.31
CA GLU A 128 -17.36 -17.81 -6.17
C GLU A 128 -17.96 -19.22 -6.36
N ASP A 129 -18.11 -19.68 -7.60
CA ASP A 129 -18.58 -21.02 -7.92
C ASP A 129 -17.49 -22.11 -7.87
N GLY A 130 -16.27 -21.74 -7.49
CA GLY A 130 -15.12 -22.64 -7.40
C GLY A 130 -14.36 -22.87 -8.71
N GLN A 131 -14.78 -22.24 -9.81
CA GLN A 131 -14.04 -22.32 -11.07
C GLN A 131 -12.74 -21.53 -10.98
N THR A 132 -11.66 -22.09 -11.52
CA THR A 132 -10.34 -21.46 -11.54
C THR A 132 -10.00 -20.96 -12.93
N TYR A 133 -9.35 -19.80 -12.96
CA TYR A 133 -8.91 -19.12 -14.18
C TYR A 133 -7.45 -18.74 -14.07
N ARG A 134 -6.77 -18.73 -15.20
CA ARG A 134 -5.42 -18.18 -15.28
C ARG A 134 -5.52 -16.76 -15.85
N MET A 135 -5.11 -15.77 -15.06
CA MET A 135 -5.08 -14.37 -15.47
C MET A 135 -3.64 -13.97 -15.78
N SER A 136 -3.42 -13.39 -16.95
CA SER A 136 -2.13 -12.79 -17.27
C SER A 136 -1.89 -11.57 -16.38
N ARG A 137 -0.62 -11.16 -16.23
CA ARG A 137 -0.27 -9.95 -15.49
C ARG A 137 -1.05 -8.74 -16.02
N ARG A 138 -1.16 -8.62 -17.35
CA ARG A 138 -1.92 -7.53 -17.99
C ARG A 138 -3.38 -7.54 -17.57
N GLN A 139 -4.04 -8.70 -17.61
CA GLN A 139 -5.43 -8.84 -17.22
C GLN A 139 -5.66 -8.43 -15.76
N VAL A 140 -4.75 -8.84 -14.85
CA VAL A 140 -4.83 -8.45 -13.45
C VAL A 140 -4.69 -6.93 -13.29
N MET A 141 -3.78 -6.31 -14.04
CA MET A 141 -3.55 -4.86 -13.99
C MET A 141 -4.72 -4.04 -14.56
N GLU A 142 -5.44 -4.60 -15.54
CA GLU A 142 -6.62 -3.97 -16.16
C GLU A 142 -7.91 -4.19 -15.36
N ALA A 143 -7.91 -5.15 -14.44
CA ALA A 143 -9.10 -5.48 -13.64
C ALA A 143 -9.38 -4.40 -12.59
N THR A 144 -10.66 -4.27 -12.25
CA THR A 144 -11.06 -3.39 -11.14
C THR A 144 -10.88 -4.11 -9.82
N VAL A 145 -10.14 -3.51 -8.90
CA VAL A 145 -9.95 -4.04 -7.54
C VAL A 145 -11.18 -3.69 -6.69
N LEU A 146 -11.67 -4.69 -5.96
CA LEU A 146 -12.83 -4.52 -5.08
C LEU A 146 -12.42 -4.25 -3.64
#